data_131b06fd5859d8a475ddf928a23bd0eb
#
_entry.id   131b06fd5859d8a475ddf928a23bd0eb
#
_cell.length_a   1.000
_cell.length_b   1.000
_cell.length_c   1.000
_cell.angle_alpha   90.00
_cell.angle_beta   90.00
_cell.angle_gamma   90.00
#
_symmetry.space_group_name_H-M   'P 1'
#
loop_
_entity.id
_entity.type
_entity.pdbx_description
1 polymer ?
#
loop_
_entity_poly.entity_id
_entity_poly.type
_entity_poly.pdbx_seq_one_letter_code
_entity_poly.pdbx_strand_id
1 'polypeptide(L)'
;MRVILIGLISAFCIFSPIDSVYADSEEIDVSIGFDFSFGELLDEEKILSGTVISSEDEIIVSWDIQNSTGFKFNWGDFNVLSESLTEISDDYFSLEWEVSVDPIDYFSCSCEFNIFVTHDDTIISHNSMPFFILNNMYVPDSNYSMLISNPNDLDWINGELVIEAQAKDIHGIPPSSIQIYLNRYVTFVETCSNEITYSEQNIVSPQFGDDFSFVHNFDLSSKPDGWYELIILIESDNSLLEYDVYTCMSLKLNNLAPVISIADEPFNQFEDNSDLIIDASLSEDPIWSEDELYYIWTCTSSRNSEIIIHEGLNQDIFVLDTKKSADYTLQLEVMDLGGLSSREEYTFSVSNMLPSTSLFINGLEVFDGDELEIISFEEIIVDGSNSEDTENDIDNLRCIWSVNTVTIFEGCERKLVWPESNINDESIVLRLDVMDDDGDFSSVSVKLINPDVGDNLPYPIIILLISFLFLITSVFYRFRKDSDSSSIPKWTKGK
;
A
#
# COMPACT_ATOMS: atom_id res chain seq x y z
N MET A 1 14.77 -20.40 -48.27
CA MET A 1 14.92 -21.12 -46.99
C MET A 1 15.60 -20.18 -46.02
N ARG A 2 14.81 -19.41 -45.25
CA ARG A 2 15.32 -18.48 -44.22
C ARG A 2 14.92 -19.08 -42.88
N VAL A 3 15.91 -19.46 -42.10
CA VAL A 3 15.78 -19.93 -40.72
C VAL A 3 15.65 -18.70 -39.83
N ILE A 4 14.52 -18.56 -39.18
CA ILE A 4 14.28 -17.54 -38.13
C ILE A 4 14.73 -18.15 -36.80
N LEU A 5 15.81 -17.63 -36.28
CA LEU A 5 16.33 -17.93 -34.95
C LEU A 5 15.53 -17.12 -33.92
N ILE A 6 14.61 -17.77 -33.23
CA ILE A 6 13.91 -17.15 -32.08
C ILE A 6 14.83 -17.29 -30.87
N GLY A 7 15.48 -16.18 -30.52
CA GLY A 7 16.22 -16.06 -29.27
C GLY A 7 15.26 -15.97 -28.10
N LEU A 8 15.24 -16.98 -27.23
CA LEU A 8 14.67 -16.90 -25.89
C LEU A 8 15.51 -15.93 -25.06
N ILE A 9 14.98 -14.74 -24.83
CA ILE A 9 15.46 -13.85 -23.78
C ILE A 9 14.85 -14.34 -22.48
N SER A 10 15.61 -15.16 -21.74
CA SER A 10 15.33 -15.42 -20.33
C SER A 10 15.64 -14.13 -19.57
N ALA A 11 14.61 -13.40 -19.19
CA ALA A 11 14.74 -12.33 -18.23
C ALA A 11 15.12 -12.96 -16.86
N PHE A 12 16.41 -12.91 -16.55
CA PHE A 12 16.87 -13.03 -15.17
C PHE A 12 16.35 -11.78 -14.45
N CYS A 13 15.27 -11.91 -13.70
CA CYS A 13 14.98 -10.98 -12.63
C CYS A 13 16.10 -11.17 -11.60
N ILE A 14 17.09 -10.30 -11.66
CA ILE A 14 18.02 -10.10 -10.55
C ILE A 14 17.16 -9.44 -9.47
N PHE A 15 16.69 -10.22 -8.52
CA PHE A 15 16.24 -9.70 -7.23
C PHE A 15 17.50 -9.06 -6.61
N SER A 16 17.63 -7.76 -6.72
CA SER A 16 18.41 -6.99 -5.77
C SER A 16 17.76 -7.24 -4.42
N PRO A 17 18.53 -7.56 -3.34
CA PRO A 17 17.96 -7.45 -2.01
C PRO A 17 17.41 -6.03 -1.90
N ILE A 18 16.15 -5.90 -1.54
CA ILE A 18 15.57 -4.62 -1.18
C ILE A 18 16.31 -4.26 0.10
N ASP A 19 17.23 -3.31 0.00
CA ASP A 19 17.74 -2.65 1.19
C ASP A 19 16.51 -2.14 1.92
N SER A 20 16.29 -2.67 3.12
CA SER A 20 15.21 -2.29 3.99
C SER A 20 15.35 -0.79 4.27
N VAL A 21 14.55 0.01 3.58
CA VAL A 21 14.42 1.43 3.90
C VAL A 21 13.60 1.52 5.18
N TYR A 22 14.26 1.33 6.30
CA TYR A 22 13.73 1.72 7.58
C TYR A 22 13.67 3.25 7.61
N ALA A 23 12.47 3.80 7.79
CA ALA A 23 12.29 5.21 8.01
C ALA A 23 12.79 5.60 9.40
N ASP A 24 13.81 6.45 9.44
CA ASP A 24 14.14 7.45 10.45
C ASP A 24 14.12 7.10 11.97
N SER A 25 14.77 6.03 12.37
CA SER A 25 15.79 6.10 13.41
C SER A 25 17.12 5.91 12.68
N GLU A 26 18.04 6.85 12.76
CA GLU A 26 19.42 6.66 12.26
C GLU A 26 19.99 5.44 12.96
N GLU A 27 19.76 4.25 12.35
CA GLU A 27 20.35 3.01 12.84
C GLU A 27 21.84 3.12 12.58
N ILE A 28 22.62 3.19 13.66
CA ILE A 28 24.07 3.34 13.57
C ILE A 28 24.61 2.02 13.03
N ASP A 29 25.10 2.05 11.80
CA ASP A 29 25.71 0.89 11.18
C ASP A 29 27.12 0.68 11.72
N VAL A 30 27.39 -0.49 12.32
CA VAL A 30 28.68 -0.85 12.92
C VAL A 30 29.14 -2.22 12.45
N SER A 31 30.38 -2.28 11.98
CA SER A 31 31.04 -3.52 11.61
C SER A 31 32.34 -3.68 12.41
N ILE A 32 32.54 -4.86 13.04
CA ILE A 32 33.71 -5.20 13.85
C ILE A 32 34.44 -6.36 13.18
N GLY A 33 35.69 -6.11 12.76
CA GLY A 33 36.57 -7.09 12.13
C GLY A 33 37.78 -7.44 13.00
N PHE A 34 38.23 -8.68 12.92
CA PHE A 34 39.44 -9.23 13.57
C PHE A 34 40.43 -9.66 12.49
N ASP A 35 41.76 -9.36 12.70
CA ASP A 35 42.83 -9.75 11.79
C ASP A 35 43.43 -11.12 12.15
N PHE A 36 42.99 -11.75 13.23
CA PHE A 36 43.39 -13.08 13.64
C PHE A 36 42.24 -14.08 13.45
N SER A 37 42.62 -15.36 13.32
CA SER A 37 41.67 -16.40 12.96
C SER A 37 41.05 -17.08 14.19
N PHE A 38 39.86 -17.64 14.00
CA PHE A 38 39.18 -18.47 15.00
C PHE A 38 40.14 -19.55 15.58
N GLY A 39 40.19 -19.60 16.92
CA GLY A 39 40.96 -20.57 17.67
C GLY A 39 42.48 -20.48 17.41
N GLU A 40 42.99 -19.28 17.19
CA GLU A 40 44.40 -19.02 17.11
C GLU A 40 45.10 -19.34 18.45
N LEU A 41 46.23 -20.02 18.40
CA LEU A 41 47.00 -20.41 19.61
C LEU A 41 48.03 -19.36 19.93
N LEU A 42 47.98 -18.78 21.14
CA LEU A 42 49.00 -17.90 21.71
C LEU A 42 49.82 -18.67 22.73
N ASP A 43 51.04 -19.04 22.39
CA ASP A 43 52.04 -19.63 23.26
C ASP A 43 53.27 -18.72 23.50
N GLU A 44 53.31 -17.58 22.82
CA GLU A 44 54.24 -16.47 22.97
C GLU A 44 53.52 -15.12 22.85
N GLU A 45 54.16 -14.02 23.27
CA GLU A 45 53.62 -12.68 23.15
C GLU A 45 53.21 -12.35 21.71
N LYS A 46 51.96 -11.93 21.51
CA LYS A 46 51.38 -11.56 20.22
C LYS A 46 50.53 -10.31 20.32
N ILE A 47 50.53 -9.54 19.24
CA ILE A 47 49.60 -8.43 19.04
C ILE A 47 48.37 -8.96 18.33
N LEU A 48 47.21 -8.85 18.97
CA LEU A 48 45.88 -9.00 18.34
C LEU A 48 45.46 -7.66 17.77
N SER A 49 44.93 -7.66 16.55
CA SER A 49 44.49 -6.45 15.86
C SER A 49 43.19 -6.66 15.12
N GLY A 50 42.62 -5.54 14.69
CA GLY A 50 41.40 -5.53 13.88
C GLY A 50 40.91 -4.11 13.59
N THR A 51 39.69 -4.02 13.11
CA THR A 51 39.09 -2.76 12.65
C THR A 51 37.66 -2.66 13.12
N VAL A 52 37.24 -1.46 13.57
CA VAL A 52 35.84 -1.12 13.75
C VAL A 52 35.49 -0.07 12.72
N ILE A 53 34.38 -0.27 11.99
CA ILE A 53 33.80 0.69 11.05
C ILE A 53 32.44 1.11 11.59
N SER A 54 32.15 2.41 11.61
CA SER A 54 30.89 2.96 12.10
C SER A 54 30.39 4.09 11.20
N SER A 55 29.09 4.24 11.07
CA SER A 55 28.46 5.41 10.44
C SER A 55 28.50 6.65 11.34
N GLU A 56 28.83 6.52 12.64
CA GLU A 56 28.96 7.59 13.61
C GLU A 56 30.39 7.79 14.07
N ASP A 57 30.78 9.03 14.34
CA ASP A 57 32.11 9.41 14.82
C ASP A 57 32.19 9.53 16.37
N GLU A 58 31.06 9.63 17.05
CA GLU A 58 30.97 9.72 18.52
C GLU A 58 30.71 8.32 19.14
N ILE A 59 31.62 7.37 18.93
CA ILE A 59 31.52 6.02 19.50
C ILE A 59 32.61 5.79 20.56
N ILE A 60 32.34 4.90 21.52
CA ILE A 60 33.31 4.37 22.46
C ILE A 60 33.53 2.92 22.12
N VAL A 61 34.79 2.50 21.87
CA VAL A 61 35.17 1.11 21.62
C VAL A 61 35.91 0.57 22.83
N SER A 62 35.33 -0.43 23.48
CA SER A 62 35.93 -1.14 24.60
C SER A 62 36.18 -2.61 24.27
N TRP A 63 37.07 -3.24 25.01
CA TRP A 63 37.40 -4.63 24.80
C TRP A 63 37.61 -5.35 26.12
N ASP A 64 37.42 -6.67 26.11
CA ASP A 64 37.89 -7.56 27.18
C ASP A 64 38.36 -8.92 26.64
N ILE A 65 39.13 -9.60 27.49
CA ILE A 65 39.53 -10.98 27.32
C ILE A 65 38.90 -11.76 28.47
N GLN A 66 38.06 -12.74 28.15
CA GLN A 66 37.43 -13.61 29.14
C GLN A 66 37.63 -15.10 28.79
N ASN A 67 37.49 -15.96 29.78
CA ASN A 67 37.42 -17.40 29.54
C ASN A 67 36.00 -17.89 29.29
N SER A 68 35.82 -19.16 28.97
CA SER A 68 34.52 -19.82 28.73
C SER A 68 33.51 -19.72 29.90
N THR A 69 34.02 -19.40 31.12
CA THR A 69 33.14 -19.19 32.29
C THR A 69 32.74 -17.72 32.51
N GLY A 70 33.15 -16.81 31.61
CA GLY A 70 32.88 -15.37 31.70
C GLY A 70 33.83 -14.63 32.68
N PHE A 71 34.92 -15.27 33.17
CA PHE A 71 35.91 -14.60 33.99
C PHE A 71 36.78 -13.70 33.14
N LYS A 72 36.75 -12.39 33.40
CA LYS A 72 37.54 -11.39 32.70
C LYS A 72 38.95 -11.34 33.19
N PHE A 73 39.94 -11.62 32.33
CA PHE A 73 41.38 -11.53 32.63
C PHE A 73 41.93 -10.13 32.45
N ASN A 74 41.47 -9.46 31.39
CA ASN A 74 41.97 -8.16 31.01
C ASN A 74 40.86 -7.38 30.28
N TRP A 75 40.91 -6.04 30.33
CA TRP A 75 39.95 -5.17 29.68
C TRP A 75 40.54 -3.77 29.47
N GLY A 76 39.95 -3.01 28.55
CA GLY A 76 40.35 -1.64 28.29
C GLY A 76 39.44 -0.96 27.31
N ASP A 77 39.69 0.32 27.15
CA ASP A 77 39.02 1.14 26.15
C ASP A 77 40.06 1.56 25.11
N PHE A 78 39.70 1.47 23.84
CA PHE A 78 40.44 2.17 22.82
C PHE A 78 39.99 3.63 22.89
N ASN A 79 40.91 4.53 23.30
CA ASN A 79 40.61 5.96 23.35
C ASN A 79 40.29 6.46 21.93
N VAL A 80 39.06 6.38 21.56
CA VAL A 80 38.56 6.96 20.31
C VAL A 80 38.44 8.46 20.53
N LEU A 81 39.53 9.17 20.28
CA LEU A 81 39.45 10.59 20.02
C LEU A 81 39.00 10.71 18.56
N SER A 82 38.15 11.67 18.23
CA SER A 82 37.75 11.96 16.85
C SER A 82 38.95 12.12 15.88
N GLU A 83 40.13 12.35 16.41
CA GLU A 83 41.41 12.41 15.70
C GLU A 83 41.99 11.01 15.36
N SER A 84 41.52 9.93 15.98
CA SER A 84 41.97 8.54 15.73
C SER A 84 41.08 7.81 14.70
N LEU A 85 39.91 8.35 14.41
CA LEU A 85 39.03 7.84 13.38
C LEU A 85 39.50 8.33 12.02
N THR A 86 39.60 7.42 11.08
CA THR A 86 39.87 7.74 9.67
C THR A 86 38.58 7.71 8.91
N GLU A 87 38.15 8.85 8.39
CA GLU A 87 37.03 8.95 7.46
C GLU A 87 37.37 8.16 6.16
N ILE A 88 36.61 7.11 5.86
CA ILE A 88 36.80 6.26 4.68
C ILE A 88 35.86 6.59 3.55
N SER A 89 34.71 7.19 3.86
CA SER A 89 33.73 7.74 2.91
C SER A 89 32.95 8.86 3.59
N ASP A 90 32.10 9.58 2.86
CA ASP A 90 31.36 10.74 3.36
C ASP A 90 30.50 10.46 4.62
N ASP A 91 30.23 9.16 4.93
CA ASP A 91 29.35 8.77 6.04
C ASP A 91 29.93 7.64 6.92
N TYR A 92 31.21 7.22 6.73
CA TYR A 92 31.79 6.11 7.49
C TYR A 92 33.19 6.41 8.02
N PHE A 93 33.40 5.99 9.26
CA PHE A 93 34.64 6.14 10.03
C PHE A 93 35.25 4.78 10.34
N SER A 94 36.56 4.67 10.34
CA SER A 94 37.31 3.47 10.66
C SER A 94 38.26 3.70 11.81
N LEU A 95 38.29 2.76 12.77
CA LEU A 95 39.25 2.68 13.87
C LEU A 95 40.04 1.41 13.74
N GLU A 96 41.37 1.49 13.57
CA GLU A 96 42.28 0.35 13.72
C GLU A 96 42.63 0.21 15.19
N TRP A 97 42.60 -1.04 15.73
CA TRP A 97 42.90 -1.33 17.10
C TRP A 97 43.97 -2.43 17.23
N GLU A 98 44.77 -2.36 18.29
CA GLU A 98 45.82 -3.35 18.62
C GLU A 98 45.87 -3.57 20.13
N VAL A 99 45.99 -4.85 20.55
CA VAL A 99 46.17 -5.28 21.94
C VAL A 99 47.29 -6.32 22.02
N SER A 100 48.34 -6.04 22.84
CA SER A 100 49.38 -7.02 23.11
C SER A 100 48.91 -8.00 24.19
N VAL A 101 49.03 -9.30 23.90
CA VAL A 101 48.70 -10.39 24.81
C VAL A 101 49.96 -11.24 25.03
N ASP A 102 50.49 -11.24 26.28
CA ASP A 102 51.57 -12.13 26.70
C ASP A 102 50.96 -13.32 27.48
N PRO A 103 51.07 -14.57 27.00
CA PRO A 103 50.52 -15.75 27.68
C PRO A 103 50.98 -15.92 29.13
N ILE A 104 52.14 -15.33 29.53
CA ILE A 104 52.65 -15.43 30.89
C ILE A 104 51.73 -14.74 31.90
N ASP A 105 51.02 -13.72 31.47
CA ASP A 105 50.12 -12.92 32.32
C ASP A 105 48.74 -13.59 32.52
N TYR A 106 48.45 -14.70 31.83
CA TYR A 106 47.16 -15.36 31.82
C TYR A 106 47.24 -16.82 32.30
N PHE A 107 46.10 -17.37 32.71
CA PHE A 107 45.92 -18.81 32.78
C PHE A 107 45.69 -19.38 31.39
N SER A 108 46.10 -20.64 31.18
CA SER A 108 45.74 -21.31 29.92
C SER A 108 44.23 -21.43 29.81
N CYS A 109 43.66 -21.03 28.70
CA CYS A 109 42.22 -21.02 28.47
C CYS A 109 41.83 -21.19 27.00
N SER A 110 40.63 -21.66 26.78
CA SER A 110 39.83 -21.23 25.62
C SER A 110 39.27 -19.87 25.98
N CYS A 111 39.76 -18.84 25.34
CA CYS A 111 39.44 -17.45 25.67
C CYS A 111 38.65 -16.81 24.53
N GLU A 112 37.91 -15.75 24.84
CA GLU A 112 37.24 -14.91 23.89
C GLU A 112 37.80 -13.50 23.98
N PHE A 113 38.09 -12.90 22.85
CA PHE A 113 38.38 -11.47 22.71
C PHE A 113 37.12 -10.78 22.27
N ASN A 114 36.56 -9.96 23.14
CA ASN A 114 35.30 -9.23 22.90
C ASN A 114 35.61 -7.79 22.56
N ILE A 115 34.88 -7.25 21.57
CA ILE A 115 34.83 -5.82 21.25
C ILE A 115 33.38 -5.35 21.44
N PHE A 116 33.23 -4.27 22.16
CA PHE A 116 31.94 -3.60 22.36
C PHE A 116 32.01 -2.18 21.79
N VAL A 117 31.01 -1.81 21.03
CA VAL A 117 30.84 -0.43 20.55
C VAL A 117 29.65 0.17 21.25
N THR A 118 29.87 1.33 21.87
CA THR A 118 28.87 2.01 22.69
C THR A 118 28.66 3.41 22.14
N HIS A 119 27.41 3.84 22.02
CA HIS A 119 27.00 5.18 21.69
C HIS A 119 25.97 5.62 22.75
N ASP A 120 26.09 6.85 23.27
CA ASP A 120 25.22 7.39 24.33
C ASP A 120 24.98 6.42 25.51
N ASP A 121 26.07 5.82 26.02
CA ASP A 121 26.05 4.85 27.12
C ASP A 121 25.30 3.52 26.82
N THR A 122 24.91 3.28 25.57
CA THR A 122 24.24 2.05 25.13
C THR A 122 25.17 1.24 24.22
N ILE A 123 25.29 -0.08 24.46
CA ILE A 123 26.00 -0.97 23.55
C ILE A 123 25.16 -1.10 22.28
N ILE A 124 25.70 -0.64 21.16
CA ILE A 124 25.06 -0.69 19.84
C ILE A 124 25.56 -1.85 18.98
N SER A 125 26.77 -2.37 19.26
CA SER A 125 27.32 -3.53 18.58
C SER A 125 28.31 -4.28 19.48
N HIS A 126 28.34 -5.59 19.32
CA HIS A 126 29.28 -6.48 19.99
C HIS A 126 29.70 -7.60 19.04
N ASN A 127 31.00 -7.91 19.03
CA ASN A 127 31.49 -9.09 18.32
C ASN A 127 32.61 -9.75 19.14
N SER A 128 32.74 -11.05 19.03
CA SER A 128 33.73 -11.84 19.75
C SER A 128 34.51 -12.76 18.83
N MET A 129 35.78 -12.97 19.14
CA MET A 129 36.64 -13.90 18.43
C MET A 129 37.31 -14.87 19.43
N PRO A 130 36.95 -16.15 19.43
CA PRO A 130 37.60 -17.17 20.27
C PRO A 130 39.01 -17.46 19.83
N PHE A 131 39.89 -17.61 20.83
CA PHE A 131 41.30 -17.99 20.66
C PHE A 131 41.80 -18.78 21.85
N PHE A 132 43.00 -19.38 21.75
CA PHE A 132 43.58 -20.14 22.84
C PHE A 132 44.82 -19.44 23.43
N ILE A 133 44.91 -19.41 24.76
CA ILE A 133 46.11 -19.04 25.47
C ILE A 133 46.71 -20.31 26.09
N LEU A 134 47.98 -20.61 25.81
CA LEU A 134 48.70 -21.72 26.41
C LEU A 134 49.82 -21.18 27.27
N ASN A 135 49.63 -21.25 28.58
CA ASN A 135 50.70 -21.02 29.56
C ASN A 135 51.16 -22.37 30.12
N ASN A 136 52.43 -22.75 29.90
CA ASN A 136 52.99 -24.02 30.32
C ASN A 136 52.89 -24.32 31.83
N MET A 137 52.43 -23.36 32.64
CA MET A 137 52.31 -23.56 34.10
C MET A 137 50.86 -23.98 34.50
N TYR A 138 49.88 -23.91 33.61
CA TYR A 138 48.48 -24.15 33.95
C TYR A 138 47.79 -25.06 32.92
N VAL A 139 46.84 -25.87 33.40
CA VAL A 139 45.97 -26.68 32.53
C VAL A 139 44.83 -25.75 31.99
N PRO A 140 44.48 -25.83 30.72
CA PRO A 140 43.36 -25.06 30.18
C PRO A 140 42.06 -25.34 30.92
N ASP A 141 41.25 -24.28 31.12
CA ASP A 141 39.93 -24.39 31.74
C ASP A 141 38.94 -25.16 30.86
N SER A 142 39.07 -25.00 29.53
CA SER A 142 38.26 -25.65 28.52
C SER A 142 39.14 -26.20 27.41
N ASN A 143 38.75 -27.37 26.87
CA ASN A 143 39.45 -28.00 25.77
C ASN A 143 38.96 -27.53 24.40
N TYR A 144 37.68 -27.16 24.29
CA TYR A 144 37.06 -26.74 23.03
C TYR A 144 36.74 -25.24 23.01
N SER A 145 36.72 -24.70 21.82
CA SER A 145 36.23 -23.38 21.50
C SER A 145 35.25 -23.47 20.33
N MET A 146 34.26 -22.58 20.29
CA MET A 146 33.28 -22.52 19.22
C MET A 146 32.98 -21.08 18.86
N LEU A 147 32.83 -20.81 17.57
CA LEU A 147 32.35 -19.56 17.00
C LEU A 147 31.11 -19.87 16.15
N ILE A 148 29.98 -19.25 16.48
CA ILE A 148 28.76 -19.34 15.70
C ILE A 148 28.70 -18.10 14.78
N SER A 149 28.58 -18.30 13.49
CA SER A 149 28.44 -17.24 12.48
C SER A 149 27.01 -17.06 12.00
N ASN A 150 26.16 -18.05 12.25
CA ASN A 150 24.72 -18.00 11.98
C ASN A 150 23.98 -19.03 12.86
N PRO A 151 22.86 -18.72 13.48
CA PRO A 151 22.20 -17.42 13.56
C PRO A 151 22.90 -16.45 14.51
N ASN A 152 22.53 -15.18 14.43
CA ASN A 152 22.85 -14.21 15.47
C ASN A 152 21.76 -14.18 16.56
N ASP A 153 22.06 -13.55 17.69
CA ASP A 153 21.06 -13.33 18.72
C ASP A 153 19.94 -12.44 18.19
N LEU A 154 18.69 -12.78 18.51
CA LEU A 154 17.45 -12.11 18.09
C LEU A 154 17.09 -12.25 16.60
N ASP A 155 17.79 -13.08 15.84
CA ASP A 155 17.46 -13.30 14.42
C ASP A 155 16.04 -13.86 14.22
N TRP A 156 15.44 -13.45 13.11
CA TRP A 156 14.19 -14.01 12.60
C TRP A 156 14.46 -15.30 11.83
N ILE A 157 13.72 -16.35 12.18
CA ILE A 157 13.85 -17.67 11.54
C ILE A 157 12.53 -18.03 10.87
N ASN A 158 12.58 -18.29 9.57
CA ASN A 158 11.41 -18.67 8.76
C ASN A 158 11.57 -20.12 8.25
N GLY A 159 10.84 -21.05 8.85
CA GLY A 159 10.75 -22.44 8.41
C GLY A 159 12.01 -23.30 8.66
N GLU A 160 13.21 -22.81 8.41
CA GLU A 160 14.48 -23.55 8.57
C GLU A 160 15.49 -22.74 9.38
N LEU A 161 16.02 -23.35 10.43
CA LEU A 161 17.15 -22.82 11.19
C LEU A 161 18.43 -23.41 10.64
N VAL A 162 19.31 -22.59 10.13
CA VAL A 162 20.64 -22.97 9.66
C VAL A 162 21.65 -22.54 10.70
N ILE A 163 22.39 -23.52 11.27
CA ILE A 163 23.48 -23.25 12.21
C ILE A 163 24.78 -23.38 11.43
N GLU A 164 25.53 -22.29 11.33
CA GLU A 164 26.87 -22.25 10.78
C GLU A 164 27.85 -21.92 11.90
N ALA A 165 28.80 -22.79 12.15
CA ALA A 165 29.74 -22.60 13.23
C ALA A 165 31.10 -23.25 12.94
N GLN A 166 32.11 -22.82 13.69
CA GLN A 166 33.42 -23.45 13.74
C GLN A 166 33.69 -23.99 15.16
N ALA A 167 34.24 -25.17 15.29
CA ALA A 167 34.57 -25.74 16.59
C ALA A 167 35.83 -26.59 16.53
N LYS A 168 36.76 -26.38 17.46
CA LYS A 168 37.99 -27.17 17.62
C LYS A 168 38.53 -27.08 19.05
N ASP A 169 39.36 -28.04 19.41
CA ASP A 169 40.17 -27.96 20.64
C ASP A 169 41.51 -27.20 20.40
N ILE A 170 42.29 -27.03 21.48
CA ILE A 170 43.60 -26.36 21.43
C ILE A 170 44.60 -27.09 20.49
N HIS A 171 44.37 -28.35 20.18
CA HIS A 171 45.22 -29.18 19.29
C HIS A 171 44.69 -29.19 17.84
N GLY A 172 43.63 -28.47 17.55
CA GLY A 172 42.99 -28.45 16.23
C GLY A 172 42.19 -29.72 15.94
N ILE A 173 41.61 -30.35 16.96
CA ILE A 173 40.74 -31.52 16.79
C ILE A 173 39.29 -31.07 16.96
N PRO A 174 38.43 -31.35 15.99
CA PRO A 174 37.00 -31.00 16.13
C PRO A 174 36.30 -31.93 17.13
N PRO A 175 35.21 -31.49 17.80
CA PRO A 175 34.44 -32.30 18.71
C PRO A 175 33.74 -33.45 18.00
N SER A 176 33.62 -34.61 18.67
CA SER A 176 32.95 -35.78 18.10
C SER A 176 31.45 -35.65 18.04
N SER A 177 30.88 -34.84 18.92
CA SER A 177 29.45 -34.55 18.99
C SER A 177 29.21 -33.16 19.59
N ILE A 178 28.08 -32.54 19.15
CA ILE A 178 27.58 -31.28 19.65
C ILE A 178 26.15 -31.53 20.08
N GLN A 179 25.75 -31.00 21.24
CA GLN A 179 24.38 -31.06 21.71
C GLN A 179 23.70 -29.74 21.41
N ILE A 180 22.55 -29.80 20.78
CA ILE A 180 21.75 -28.63 20.41
C ILE A 180 20.38 -28.78 21.01
N TYR A 181 19.94 -27.75 21.75
CA TYR A 181 18.64 -27.67 22.37
C TYR A 181 17.88 -26.46 21.81
N LEU A 182 16.60 -26.65 21.52
CA LEU A 182 15.70 -25.60 21.10
C LEU A 182 14.50 -25.58 22.04
N ASN A 183 14.43 -24.57 22.88
CA ASN A 183 13.37 -24.40 23.87
C ASN A 183 12.45 -23.26 23.47
N ARG A 184 11.12 -23.48 23.50
CA ARG A 184 10.15 -22.42 23.25
C ARG A 184 9.82 -21.69 24.54
N TYR A 185 9.80 -20.34 24.47
CA TYR A 185 9.33 -19.48 25.56
C TYR A 185 7.99 -18.83 25.21
N VAL A 186 7.21 -18.54 26.23
CA VAL A 186 5.90 -17.87 26.08
C VAL A 186 6.08 -16.35 26.03
N THR A 187 7.16 -15.84 26.61
CA THR A 187 7.48 -14.41 26.69
C THR A 187 8.97 -14.22 26.48
N PHE A 188 9.36 -13.09 25.91
CA PHE A 188 10.76 -12.71 25.76
C PHE A 188 11.51 -12.75 27.11
N VAL A 189 12.68 -13.35 27.10
CA VAL A 189 13.62 -13.38 28.23
C VAL A 189 14.93 -12.79 27.72
N GLU A 190 15.30 -11.61 28.20
CA GLU A 190 16.54 -10.89 27.80
C GLU A 190 17.83 -11.68 28.06
N THR A 191 17.77 -12.68 28.91
CA THR A 191 18.93 -13.50 29.24
C THR A 191 18.54 -14.97 29.17
N CYS A 192 19.40 -15.77 28.56
CA CYS A 192 19.25 -17.20 28.55
C CYS A 192 19.09 -17.78 29.96
N SER A 193 18.10 -18.66 30.11
CA SER A 193 17.91 -19.34 31.39
C SER A 193 19.11 -20.28 31.67
N ASN A 194 19.69 -20.17 32.85
CA ASN A 194 20.73 -21.12 33.28
C ASN A 194 20.15 -22.51 33.59
N GLU A 195 18.86 -22.70 33.48
CA GLU A 195 18.16 -23.98 33.68
C GLU A 195 17.91 -24.63 32.33
N ILE A 196 18.70 -25.59 31.95
CA ILE A 196 18.48 -26.40 30.75
C ILE A 196 17.24 -27.26 30.99
N THR A 197 16.05 -26.71 30.60
CA THR A 197 14.82 -27.49 30.54
C THR A 197 14.78 -28.23 29.20
N TYR A 198 15.13 -29.51 29.24
CA TYR A 198 15.27 -30.37 28.06
C TYR A 198 13.93 -30.65 27.40
N SER A 199 13.43 -29.77 26.53
CA SER A 199 12.24 -30.08 25.75
C SER A 199 12.52 -30.81 24.45
N GLU A 200 13.60 -30.50 23.76
CA GLU A 200 14.03 -31.19 22.54
C GLU A 200 15.55 -31.20 22.45
N GLN A 201 16.16 -32.35 22.72
CA GLN A 201 17.59 -32.55 22.58
C GLN A 201 17.91 -33.17 21.21
N ASN A 202 18.82 -32.54 20.48
CA ASN A 202 19.42 -33.11 19.27
C ASN A 202 20.92 -33.29 19.51
N ILE A 203 21.37 -34.53 19.44
CA ILE A 203 22.81 -34.83 19.47
C ILE A 203 23.24 -34.93 18.00
N VAL A 204 24.11 -34.02 17.58
CA VAL A 204 24.59 -33.91 16.22
C VAL A 204 26.02 -34.37 16.18
N SER A 205 26.36 -35.20 15.18
CA SER A 205 27.77 -35.53 14.84
C SER A 205 28.09 -34.83 13.52
N PRO A 206 28.51 -33.55 13.58
CA PRO A 206 28.70 -32.76 12.38
C PRO A 206 29.89 -33.27 11.53
N GLN A 207 29.78 -33.00 10.23
CA GLN A 207 30.92 -33.19 9.33
C GLN A 207 31.66 -31.87 9.25
N PHE A 208 32.87 -31.83 9.74
CA PHE A 208 33.70 -30.63 9.75
C PHE A 208 34.48 -30.48 8.45
N GLY A 209 34.57 -29.24 7.97
CA GLY A 209 35.48 -28.82 6.91
C GLY A 209 36.95 -28.75 7.36
N ASP A 210 37.86 -28.46 6.43
CA ASP A 210 39.31 -28.31 6.72
C ASP A 210 39.59 -27.09 7.63
N ASP A 211 38.65 -26.13 7.67
CA ASP A 211 38.69 -24.92 8.52
C ASP A 211 37.90 -25.08 9.83
N PHE A 212 37.54 -26.33 10.19
CA PHE A 212 36.75 -26.68 11.37
C PHE A 212 35.32 -26.16 11.34
N SER A 213 34.86 -25.69 10.20
CA SER A 213 33.45 -25.26 10.00
C SER A 213 32.51 -26.45 9.87
N PHE A 214 31.29 -26.28 10.30
CA PHE A 214 30.18 -27.19 10.04
C PHE A 214 28.88 -26.40 9.80
N VAL A 215 27.97 -27.03 9.09
CA VAL A 215 26.61 -26.52 8.88
C VAL A 215 25.63 -27.59 9.35
N HIS A 216 24.62 -27.17 10.10
CA HIS A 216 23.53 -28.05 10.52
C HIS A 216 22.19 -27.36 10.38
N ASN A 217 21.22 -28.05 9.76
CA ASN A 217 19.92 -27.51 9.46
C ASN A 217 18.82 -28.18 10.28
N PHE A 218 17.92 -27.39 10.80
CA PHE A 218 16.68 -27.84 11.47
C PHE A 218 15.45 -27.37 10.70
N ASP A 219 14.55 -28.30 10.37
CA ASP A 219 13.23 -27.97 9.85
C ASP A 219 12.30 -27.54 11.00
N LEU A 220 11.98 -26.28 11.06
CA LEU A 220 11.08 -25.65 12.05
C LEU A 220 9.72 -25.27 11.48
N SER A 221 9.44 -25.60 10.22
CA SER A 221 8.20 -25.22 9.51
C SER A 221 6.90 -25.70 10.20
N SER A 222 7.00 -26.77 11.00
CA SER A 222 5.88 -27.33 11.77
C SER A 222 5.84 -26.86 13.23
N LYS A 223 6.79 -26.06 13.64
CA LYS A 223 6.85 -25.52 15.02
C LYS A 223 5.97 -24.30 15.14
N PRO A 224 5.35 -24.08 16.29
CA PRO A 224 4.55 -22.88 16.53
C PRO A 224 5.45 -21.65 16.67
N ASP A 225 5.05 -20.53 16.10
CA ASP A 225 5.75 -19.27 16.16
C ASP A 225 5.92 -18.75 17.60
N GLY A 226 6.91 -17.89 17.78
CA GLY A 226 7.22 -17.30 19.07
C GLY A 226 8.71 -17.27 19.36
N TRP A 227 9.04 -16.93 20.60
CA TRP A 227 10.41 -16.89 21.10
C TRP A 227 10.97 -18.28 21.33
N TYR A 228 12.20 -18.49 20.87
CA TYR A 228 12.97 -19.70 21.09
C TYR A 228 14.34 -19.36 21.65
N GLU A 229 14.86 -20.24 22.50
CA GLU A 229 16.21 -20.23 23.00
C GLU A 229 16.98 -21.38 22.32
N LEU A 230 18.04 -21.03 21.60
CA LEU A 230 18.98 -21.97 21.03
C LEU A 230 20.15 -22.15 21.99
N ILE A 231 20.36 -23.35 22.50
CA ILE A 231 21.51 -23.70 23.33
C ILE A 231 22.36 -24.71 22.61
N ILE A 232 23.66 -24.42 22.50
CA ILE A 232 24.63 -25.30 21.89
C ILE A 232 25.70 -25.62 22.90
N LEU A 233 25.94 -26.94 23.12
CA LEU A 233 26.83 -27.46 24.11
C LEU A 233 27.85 -28.38 23.49
N ILE A 234 29.11 -28.33 24.01
CA ILE A 234 30.12 -29.36 23.82
C ILE A 234 30.46 -29.91 25.22
N GLU A 235 30.23 -31.23 25.45
CA GLU A 235 30.54 -31.88 26.70
C GLU A 235 32.02 -31.87 26.97
N SER A 236 32.43 -31.70 28.23
CA SER A 236 33.82 -31.72 28.63
C SER A 236 34.29 -33.15 28.94
N ASP A 237 35.44 -33.50 28.44
CA ASP A 237 36.14 -34.71 28.88
C ASP A 237 36.76 -34.55 30.30
N ASN A 238 36.73 -33.33 30.83
CA ASN A 238 37.27 -33.04 32.16
C ASN A 238 36.17 -33.25 33.24
N SER A 239 36.43 -34.14 34.19
CA SER A 239 35.47 -34.44 35.27
C SER A 239 35.15 -33.27 36.23
N LEU A 240 35.79 -32.12 36.03
CA LEU A 240 35.58 -30.91 36.84
C LEU A 240 34.62 -29.90 36.15
N LEU A 241 34.43 -30.05 34.85
CA LEU A 241 33.52 -29.20 34.06
C LEU A 241 32.42 -30.06 33.43
N GLU A 242 31.24 -29.62 33.43
CA GLU A 242 30.11 -30.29 32.78
C GLU A 242 30.17 -30.07 31.25
N TYR A 243 30.55 -28.88 30.84
CA TYR A 243 30.65 -28.47 29.44
C TYR A 243 31.96 -27.71 29.18
N ASP A 244 32.57 -27.92 28.02
CA ASP A 244 33.69 -27.13 27.52
C ASP A 244 33.19 -25.87 26.83
N VAL A 245 32.01 -25.98 26.14
CA VAL A 245 31.34 -24.86 25.47
C VAL A 245 29.88 -24.86 25.88
N TYR A 246 29.39 -23.69 26.24
CA TYR A 246 27.97 -23.37 26.45
C TYR A 246 27.71 -22.07 25.76
N THR A 247 26.88 -22.10 24.71
CA THR A 247 26.41 -20.90 24.01
C THR A 247 24.91 -20.91 23.96
N CYS A 248 24.32 -19.76 24.23
CA CYS A 248 22.88 -19.57 24.24
C CYS A 248 22.51 -18.27 23.53
N MET A 249 21.48 -18.31 22.72
CA MET A 249 20.95 -17.15 22.01
C MET A 249 19.43 -17.23 21.89
N SER A 250 18.78 -16.08 21.79
CA SER A 250 17.35 -15.95 21.61
C SER A 250 17.01 -15.78 20.13
N LEU A 251 16.00 -16.49 19.65
CA LEU A 251 15.57 -16.47 18.25
C LEU A 251 14.06 -16.18 18.17
N LYS A 252 13.65 -15.57 17.08
CA LYS A 252 12.26 -15.30 16.72
C LYS A 252 11.82 -16.24 15.61
N LEU A 253 11.01 -17.27 15.92
CA LEU A 253 10.44 -18.14 14.90
C LEU A 253 9.16 -17.53 14.35
N ASN A 254 9.12 -17.31 13.04
CA ASN A 254 8.00 -16.75 12.31
C ASN A 254 7.70 -17.58 11.05
N ASN A 255 6.64 -18.39 11.09
CA ASN A 255 6.19 -19.22 9.97
C ASN A 255 4.85 -18.77 9.40
N LEU A 256 4.15 -17.84 10.10
CA LEU A 256 2.84 -17.35 9.74
C LEU A 256 2.97 -15.92 9.23
N ALA A 257 2.49 -15.71 8.01
CA ALA A 257 2.40 -14.37 7.46
C ALA A 257 1.28 -13.54 8.14
N PRO A 258 1.35 -12.20 8.10
CA PRO A 258 0.31 -11.33 8.63
C PRO A 258 -1.06 -11.63 8.03
N VAL A 259 -2.11 -11.35 8.77
CA VAL A 259 -3.51 -11.47 8.32
C VAL A 259 -4.02 -10.10 7.93
N ILE A 260 -4.38 -9.93 6.67
CA ILE A 260 -4.98 -8.69 6.15
C ILE A 260 -6.42 -8.59 6.63
N SER A 261 -6.79 -7.42 7.14
CA SER A 261 -8.16 -7.11 7.54
C SER A 261 -8.50 -5.68 7.12
N ILE A 262 -9.45 -5.52 6.21
CA ILE A 262 -9.95 -4.23 5.75
C ILE A 262 -11.34 -3.97 6.32
N ALA A 263 -11.54 -2.76 6.86
CA ALA A 263 -12.84 -2.30 7.34
C ALA A 263 -13.72 -1.83 6.17
N ASP A 264 -15.04 -2.02 6.32
CA ASP A 264 -16.10 -1.39 5.50
C ASP A 264 -16.13 -1.74 4.00
N GLU A 265 -15.89 -2.98 3.59
CA GLU A 265 -16.20 -3.43 2.23
C GLU A 265 -17.72 -3.53 1.95
N PRO A 266 -18.21 -3.25 0.73
CA PRO A 266 -17.53 -2.85 -0.51
C PRO A 266 -17.37 -1.33 -0.65
N PHE A 267 -16.34 -0.89 -1.40
CA PHE A 267 -15.94 0.51 -1.57
C PHE A 267 -16.63 1.24 -2.73
N ASN A 268 -17.66 0.67 -3.35
CA ASN A 268 -18.34 1.31 -4.47
C ASN A 268 -19.04 2.61 -4.04
N GLN A 269 -18.74 3.70 -4.73
CA GLN A 269 -19.36 5.00 -4.51
C GLN A 269 -19.51 5.78 -5.82
N PHE A 270 -20.18 6.92 -5.77
CA PHE A 270 -20.19 7.89 -6.85
C PHE A 270 -18.99 8.82 -6.73
N GLU A 271 -18.57 9.39 -7.85
CA GLU A 271 -17.58 10.45 -7.84
C GLU A 271 -18.13 11.67 -7.08
N ASP A 272 -17.29 12.24 -6.27
CA ASP A 272 -17.60 13.48 -5.57
C ASP A 272 -16.29 14.15 -5.09
N ASN A 273 -16.38 15.17 -4.26
CA ASN A 273 -15.22 15.87 -3.69
C ASN A 273 -14.69 15.23 -2.41
N SER A 274 -15.22 14.10 -1.98
CA SER A 274 -14.75 13.37 -0.82
C SER A 274 -13.72 12.32 -1.25
N ASP A 275 -12.68 12.12 -0.42
CA ASP A 275 -11.74 11.04 -0.63
C ASP A 275 -12.34 9.72 -0.13
N LEU A 276 -12.08 8.63 -0.85
CA LEU A 276 -12.34 7.28 -0.37
C LEU A 276 -11.19 6.86 0.54
N ILE A 277 -11.51 6.58 1.80
CA ILE A 277 -10.54 6.11 2.79
C ILE A 277 -10.72 4.60 2.95
N ILE A 278 -9.67 3.84 2.74
CA ILE A 278 -9.63 2.39 2.92
C ILE A 278 -8.69 2.11 4.08
N ASP A 279 -9.23 1.47 5.12
CA ASP A 279 -8.59 1.29 6.42
C ASP A 279 -8.26 -0.20 6.63
N ALA A 280 -6.98 -0.52 6.72
CA ALA A 280 -6.42 -1.84 7.02
C ALA A 280 -5.76 -1.91 8.41
N SER A 281 -6.05 -0.96 9.31
CA SER A 281 -5.45 -0.89 10.66
C SER A 281 -5.79 -2.09 11.56
N LEU A 282 -6.73 -2.93 11.14
CA LEU A 282 -7.06 -4.19 11.82
C LEU A 282 -6.23 -5.38 11.33
N SER A 283 -5.31 -5.16 10.38
CA SER A 283 -4.36 -6.18 9.97
C SER A 283 -3.37 -6.44 11.08
N GLU A 284 -3.05 -7.70 11.33
CA GLU A 284 -2.19 -8.10 12.45
C GLU A 284 -1.34 -9.32 12.10
N ASP A 285 -0.16 -9.41 12.70
CA ASP A 285 0.55 -10.67 12.78
C ASP A 285 -0.07 -11.54 13.89
N PRO A 286 -0.36 -12.82 13.65
CA PRO A 286 -1.04 -13.67 14.62
C PRO A 286 -0.29 -13.87 15.94
N ILE A 287 1.03 -13.75 15.95
CA ILE A 287 1.89 -13.98 17.11
C ILE A 287 2.69 -12.73 17.47
N TRP A 288 3.15 -11.99 16.48
CA TRP A 288 3.99 -10.81 16.63
C TRP A 288 3.15 -9.52 16.51
N SER A 289 1.94 -9.54 17.10
CA SER A 289 0.93 -8.47 17.00
C SER A 289 1.35 -7.11 17.58
N GLU A 290 2.45 -7.06 18.35
CA GLU A 290 3.01 -5.82 18.89
C GLU A 290 4.06 -5.22 17.94
N ASP A 291 4.50 -5.99 16.93
CA ASP A 291 5.47 -5.52 15.96
C ASP A 291 4.80 -4.70 14.86
N GLU A 292 5.53 -3.76 14.32
CA GLU A 292 5.07 -2.90 13.24
C GLU A 292 4.97 -3.67 11.93
N LEU A 293 3.93 -3.36 11.12
CA LEU A 293 3.71 -3.95 9.81
C LEU A 293 4.07 -2.95 8.70
N TYR A 294 4.66 -3.46 7.62
CA TYR A 294 4.94 -2.68 6.42
C TYR A 294 3.83 -2.91 5.39
N TYR A 295 3.24 -1.84 4.88
CA TYR A 295 2.12 -1.87 3.94
C TYR A 295 2.57 -1.42 2.56
N ILE A 296 2.13 -2.13 1.51
CA ILE A 296 2.33 -1.73 0.12
C ILE A 296 0.96 -1.74 -0.57
N TRP A 297 0.48 -0.56 -0.88
CA TRP A 297 -0.75 -0.33 -1.61
C TRP A 297 -0.45 -0.05 -3.08
N THR A 298 -1.09 -0.77 -3.97
CA THR A 298 -1.00 -0.53 -5.42
C THR A 298 -2.41 -0.42 -5.98
N CYS A 299 -2.78 0.78 -6.44
CA CYS A 299 -4.08 1.04 -7.04
C CYS A 299 -3.94 1.34 -8.53
N THR A 300 -4.74 0.68 -9.36
CA THR A 300 -4.77 0.87 -10.82
C THR A 300 -6.17 1.26 -11.27
N SER A 301 -6.23 2.26 -12.16
CA SER A 301 -7.47 2.74 -12.77
C SER A 301 -7.63 2.17 -14.18
N SER A 302 -8.85 1.72 -14.53
CA SER A 302 -9.19 1.24 -15.88
C SER A 302 -9.19 2.35 -16.93
N ARG A 303 -9.37 3.62 -16.51
CA ARG A 303 -9.54 4.77 -17.43
C ARG A 303 -8.23 5.19 -18.10
N ASN A 304 -7.13 5.25 -17.36
CA ASN A 304 -5.86 5.80 -17.84
C ASN A 304 -4.64 4.89 -17.58
N SER A 305 -4.85 3.69 -17.01
CA SER A 305 -3.77 2.79 -16.57
C SER A 305 -2.76 3.47 -15.63
N GLU A 306 -3.22 4.48 -14.90
CA GLU A 306 -2.44 5.12 -13.85
C GLU A 306 -2.23 4.14 -12.69
N ILE A 307 -1.03 4.12 -12.15
CA ILE A 307 -0.68 3.29 -11.00
C ILE A 307 -0.35 4.24 -9.85
N ILE A 308 -1.09 4.11 -8.77
CA ILE A 308 -0.86 4.83 -7.52
C ILE A 308 -0.20 3.84 -6.57
N ILE A 309 0.97 4.18 -6.03
CA ILE A 309 1.68 3.39 -5.03
C ILE A 309 1.77 4.22 -3.75
N HIS A 310 1.40 3.59 -2.64
CA HIS A 310 1.56 4.13 -1.30
C HIS A 310 2.15 3.03 -0.43
N GLU A 311 3.30 3.27 0.19
CA GLU A 311 4.01 2.25 0.95
C GLU A 311 4.74 2.83 2.16
N GLY A 312 4.91 2.02 3.17
CA GLY A 312 5.66 2.38 4.37
C GLY A 312 5.26 1.60 5.60
N LEU A 313 6.06 1.78 6.64
CA LEU A 313 5.80 1.22 7.96
C LEU A 313 4.56 1.90 8.57
N ASN A 314 3.63 1.10 9.10
CA ASN A 314 2.36 1.57 9.68
C ASN A 314 1.51 2.46 8.73
N GLN A 315 1.71 2.34 7.40
CA GLN A 315 0.87 3.02 6.40
C GLN A 315 -0.39 2.20 6.11
N ASP A 316 -1.19 2.00 7.14
CA ASP A 316 -2.39 1.15 7.16
C ASP A 316 -3.62 1.79 6.52
N ILE A 317 -3.54 3.07 6.15
CA ILE A 317 -4.63 3.83 5.52
C ILE A 317 -4.26 4.21 4.09
N PHE A 318 -5.10 3.80 3.14
CA PHE A 318 -5.02 4.25 1.75
C PHE A 318 -6.12 5.27 1.44
N VAL A 319 -5.74 6.37 0.79
CA VAL A 319 -6.66 7.45 0.41
C VAL A 319 -6.69 7.57 -1.10
N LEU A 320 -7.88 7.43 -1.69
CA LEU A 320 -8.11 7.60 -3.11
C LEU A 320 -8.95 8.84 -3.37
N ASP A 321 -8.45 9.74 -4.23
CA ASP A 321 -9.23 10.86 -4.79
C ASP A 321 -10.31 10.29 -5.73
N THR A 322 -11.58 10.51 -5.40
CA THR A 322 -12.73 9.98 -6.13
C THR A 322 -13.35 10.95 -7.13
N LYS A 323 -12.63 12.02 -7.46
CA LYS A 323 -13.07 12.99 -8.49
C LYS A 323 -13.17 12.41 -9.89
N LYS A 324 -12.66 11.18 -10.13
CA LYS A 324 -12.67 10.54 -11.45
C LYS A 324 -13.40 9.22 -11.40
N SER A 325 -14.45 9.10 -12.19
CA SER A 325 -15.14 7.84 -12.39
C SER A 325 -14.24 6.82 -13.09
N ALA A 326 -14.15 5.63 -12.53
CA ALA A 326 -13.44 4.50 -13.13
C ALA A 326 -13.72 3.21 -12.36
N ASP A 327 -13.35 2.07 -12.95
CA ASP A 327 -13.13 0.84 -12.24
C ASP A 327 -11.69 0.80 -11.73
N TYR A 328 -11.55 0.48 -10.46
CA TYR A 328 -10.26 0.42 -9.77
C TYR A 328 -9.95 -1.00 -9.34
N THR A 329 -8.68 -1.35 -9.42
CA THR A 329 -8.12 -2.56 -8.82
C THR A 329 -7.09 -2.12 -7.78
N LEU A 330 -7.39 -2.41 -6.51
CA LEU A 330 -6.53 -2.13 -5.37
C LEU A 330 -5.89 -3.44 -4.91
N GLN A 331 -4.59 -3.43 -4.77
CA GLN A 331 -3.82 -4.52 -4.24
C GLN A 331 -3.14 -4.06 -2.97
N LEU A 332 -3.31 -4.81 -1.91
CA LEU A 332 -2.65 -4.63 -0.62
C LEU A 332 -1.72 -5.80 -0.36
N GLU A 333 -0.47 -5.51 -0.12
CA GLU A 333 0.52 -6.44 0.45
C GLU A 333 0.93 -5.93 1.83
N VAL A 334 0.86 -6.80 2.83
CA VAL A 334 1.27 -6.51 4.21
C VAL A 334 2.40 -7.45 4.57
N MET A 335 3.50 -6.90 5.04
CA MET A 335 4.72 -7.63 5.39
C MET A 335 5.04 -7.40 6.87
N ASP A 336 5.48 -8.46 7.56
CA ASP A 336 6.00 -8.40 8.92
C ASP A 336 7.51 -8.14 8.96
N LEU A 337 8.06 -7.89 10.15
CA LEU A 337 9.51 -7.70 10.36
C LEU A 337 10.32 -8.97 10.10
N GLY A 338 9.70 -10.14 10.13
CA GLY A 338 10.33 -11.42 9.79
C GLY A 338 10.45 -11.66 8.28
N GLY A 339 9.88 -10.77 7.45
CA GLY A 339 9.95 -10.83 5.99
C GLY A 339 8.89 -11.72 5.33
N LEU A 340 7.88 -12.20 6.09
CA LEU A 340 6.74 -12.88 5.49
C LEU A 340 5.67 -11.87 5.09
N SER A 341 4.98 -12.12 3.97
CA SER A 341 3.92 -11.24 3.49
C SER A 341 2.66 -11.98 3.13
N SER A 342 1.53 -11.26 3.25
CA SER A 342 0.24 -11.63 2.71
C SER A 342 -0.20 -10.60 1.69
N ARG A 343 -1.01 -11.03 0.70
CA ARG A 343 -1.47 -10.17 -0.38
C ARG A 343 -2.93 -10.43 -0.69
N GLU A 344 -3.70 -9.35 -0.83
CA GLU A 344 -5.09 -9.39 -1.24
C GLU A 344 -5.38 -8.38 -2.35
N GLU A 345 -6.40 -8.65 -3.16
CA GLU A 345 -6.81 -7.82 -4.29
C GLU A 345 -8.31 -7.51 -4.19
N TYR A 346 -8.65 -6.23 -4.33
CA TYR A 346 -10.00 -5.70 -4.27
C TYR A 346 -10.34 -4.97 -5.57
N THR A 347 -11.55 -5.16 -6.07
CA THR A 347 -12.06 -4.41 -7.22
C THR A 347 -13.30 -3.62 -6.81
N PHE A 348 -13.35 -2.35 -7.19
CA PHE A 348 -14.48 -1.48 -6.90
C PHE A 348 -14.63 -0.42 -7.99
N SER A 349 -15.78 0.25 -8.01
CA SER A 349 -16.09 1.28 -8.99
C SER A 349 -16.40 2.60 -8.33
N VAL A 350 -15.81 3.66 -8.84
CA VAL A 350 -16.27 5.04 -8.65
C VAL A 350 -17.15 5.35 -9.86
N SER A 351 -18.46 5.45 -9.64
CA SER A 351 -19.45 5.65 -10.70
C SER A 351 -19.60 7.12 -11.01
N ASN A 352 -19.75 7.46 -12.30
CA ASN A 352 -20.02 8.82 -12.74
C ASN A 352 -21.37 9.33 -12.17
N MET A 353 -21.46 10.60 -11.81
CA MET A 353 -22.68 11.31 -11.51
C MET A 353 -23.18 12.01 -12.76
N LEU A 354 -24.49 11.86 -13.06
CA LEU A 354 -25.10 12.51 -14.20
C LEU A 354 -25.19 14.02 -13.99
N PRO A 355 -24.95 14.85 -15.01
CA PRO A 355 -25.13 16.29 -14.91
C PRO A 355 -26.58 16.67 -14.59
N SER A 356 -26.76 17.72 -13.83
CA SER A 356 -28.07 18.31 -13.53
C SER A 356 -28.38 19.39 -14.56
N THR A 357 -29.32 19.10 -15.47
CA THR A 357 -29.69 20.03 -16.55
C THR A 357 -30.62 21.15 -16.05
N SER A 358 -30.20 22.40 -16.24
CA SER A 358 -30.97 23.60 -15.98
C SER A 358 -31.21 24.36 -17.27
N LEU A 359 -32.48 24.62 -17.62
CA LEU A 359 -32.89 25.31 -18.87
C LEU A 359 -33.62 26.61 -18.58
N PHE A 360 -33.08 27.68 -19.16
CA PHE A 360 -33.75 28.97 -19.16
C PHE A 360 -34.14 29.38 -20.60
N ILE A 361 -35.36 29.91 -20.76
CA ILE A 361 -35.81 30.48 -22.02
C ILE A 361 -36.26 31.94 -21.77
N ASN A 362 -35.59 32.89 -22.45
CA ASN A 362 -35.78 34.34 -22.22
C ASN A 362 -35.64 34.72 -20.72
N GLY A 363 -34.77 34.06 -19.98
CA GLY A 363 -34.51 34.30 -18.55
C GLY A 363 -35.54 33.69 -17.61
N LEU A 364 -36.49 32.89 -18.11
CA LEU A 364 -37.43 32.11 -17.31
C LEU A 364 -36.95 30.68 -17.23
N GLU A 365 -36.83 30.13 -16.00
CA GLU A 365 -36.54 28.72 -15.78
C GLU A 365 -37.72 27.86 -16.27
N VAL A 366 -37.44 26.80 -16.99
CA VAL A 366 -38.43 25.86 -17.54
C VAL A 366 -38.02 24.43 -17.23
N PHE A 367 -39.01 23.57 -17.02
CA PHE A 367 -38.82 22.19 -16.60
C PHE A 367 -39.18 21.20 -17.70
N ASP A 368 -38.73 19.98 -17.57
CA ASP A 368 -39.05 18.93 -18.54
C ASP A 368 -40.53 18.72 -18.69
N GLY A 369 -40.99 18.77 -19.96
CA GLY A 369 -42.41 18.65 -20.33
C GLY A 369 -43.20 19.93 -20.29
N ASP A 370 -42.62 21.09 -19.95
CA ASP A 370 -43.30 22.35 -19.96
C ASP A 370 -43.74 22.76 -21.38
N GLU A 371 -44.85 23.48 -21.46
CA GLU A 371 -45.33 24.12 -22.70
C GLU A 371 -45.19 25.63 -22.58
N LEU A 372 -44.50 26.26 -23.51
CA LEU A 372 -44.23 27.69 -23.50
C LEU A 372 -44.75 28.34 -24.82
N GLU A 373 -45.62 29.32 -24.72
CA GLU A 373 -46.05 30.14 -25.84
C GLU A 373 -45.02 31.23 -26.15
N ILE A 374 -44.51 31.26 -27.40
CA ILE A 374 -43.49 32.21 -27.84
C ILE A 374 -44.19 33.48 -28.34
N ILE A 375 -43.99 34.58 -27.65
CA ILE A 375 -44.66 35.87 -27.94
C ILE A 375 -44.02 36.57 -29.16
N SER A 376 -42.74 36.31 -29.44
CA SER A 376 -42.02 36.90 -30.56
C SER A 376 -40.97 35.92 -31.10
N PHE A 377 -40.93 35.73 -32.42
CA PHE A 377 -39.96 34.85 -33.10
C PHE A 377 -38.64 35.53 -33.45
N GLU A 378 -38.49 36.82 -33.19
CA GLU A 378 -37.31 37.55 -33.64
C GLU A 378 -36.06 37.16 -32.89
N GLU A 379 -36.16 36.85 -31.59
CA GLU A 379 -35.02 36.37 -30.79
C GLU A 379 -35.47 35.58 -29.56
N ILE A 380 -35.30 34.26 -29.56
CA ILE A 380 -35.46 33.42 -28.37
C ILE A 380 -34.05 33.18 -27.81
N ILE A 381 -33.82 33.59 -26.57
CA ILE A 381 -32.59 33.30 -25.85
C ILE A 381 -32.80 31.97 -25.11
N VAL A 382 -31.99 30.98 -25.43
CA VAL A 382 -31.95 29.69 -24.71
C VAL A 382 -30.61 29.58 -23.98
N ASP A 383 -30.69 29.22 -22.71
CA ASP A 383 -29.55 29.23 -21.82
C ASP A 383 -29.57 27.98 -20.91
N GLY A 384 -28.53 27.16 -21.00
CA GLY A 384 -28.27 25.99 -20.18
C GLY A 384 -27.03 26.16 -19.31
N SER A 385 -26.47 27.38 -19.22
CA SER A 385 -25.22 27.63 -18.51
C SER A 385 -25.26 27.45 -16.99
N ASN A 386 -26.48 27.37 -16.42
CA ASN A 386 -26.70 27.09 -15.02
C ASN A 386 -26.82 25.57 -14.72
N SER A 387 -26.51 24.72 -15.69
CA SER A 387 -26.40 23.28 -15.45
C SER A 387 -25.23 23.01 -14.58
N GLU A 388 -25.37 22.05 -13.66
CA GLU A 388 -24.39 21.72 -12.63
C GLU A 388 -23.95 20.26 -12.76
N ASP A 389 -22.74 19.99 -12.34
CA ASP A 389 -22.16 18.66 -12.22
C ASP A 389 -21.15 18.63 -11.07
N THR A 390 -20.44 17.52 -10.93
CA THR A 390 -19.34 17.40 -9.99
C THR A 390 -18.21 18.39 -10.31
N GLU A 391 -17.35 18.67 -9.33
CA GLU A 391 -16.32 19.72 -9.46
C GLU A 391 -15.34 19.46 -10.62
N ASN A 392 -15.08 18.18 -10.95
CA ASN A 392 -14.19 17.80 -12.05
C ASN A 392 -14.84 18.00 -13.43
N ASP A 393 -16.17 17.88 -13.57
CA ASP A 393 -16.87 17.85 -14.83
C ASP A 393 -17.54 19.18 -15.20
N ILE A 394 -17.82 20.02 -14.20
CA ILE A 394 -18.55 21.29 -14.41
C ILE A 394 -17.92 22.21 -15.46
N ASP A 395 -16.58 22.24 -15.54
CA ASP A 395 -15.86 23.08 -16.49
C ASP A 395 -15.88 22.52 -17.92
N ASN A 396 -16.24 21.24 -18.09
CA ASN A 396 -16.21 20.50 -19.35
C ASN A 396 -17.62 20.19 -19.89
N LEU A 397 -18.68 20.66 -19.23
CA LEU A 397 -20.05 20.42 -19.63
C LEU A 397 -20.32 20.92 -21.05
N ARG A 398 -20.94 20.08 -21.86
CA ARG A 398 -21.32 20.36 -23.26
C ARG A 398 -22.83 20.42 -23.38
N CYS A 399 -23.34 21.55 -23.77
CA CYS A 399 -24.75 21.74 -24.03
C CYS A 399 -25.06 21.49 -25.52
N ILE A 400 -25.92 20.52 -25.81
CA ILE A 400 -26.32 20.12 -27.16
C ILE A 400 -27.80 20.36 -27.30
N TRP A 401 -28.16 21.19 -28.28
CA TRP A 401 -29.53 21.57 -28.52
C TRP A 401 -30.11 20.85 -29.73
N SER A 402 -31.34 20.37 -29.60
CA SER A 402 -32.07 19.75 -30.69
C SER A 402 -33.51 20.28 -30.78
N VAL A 403 -34.01 20.30 -32.00
CA VAL A 403 -35.42 20.61 -32.30
C VAL A 403 -36.02 19.41 -33.02
N ASN A 404 -37.12 18.88 -32.48
CA ASN A 404 -37.83 17.73 -33.03
C ASN A 404 -36.83 16.57 -33.34
N THR A 405 -35.89 16.27 -32.44
CA THR A 405 -34.84 15.24 -32.55
C THR A 405 -33.68 15.55 -33.50
N VAL A 406 -33.64 16.72 -34.11
CA VAL A 406 -32.55 17.15 -34.99
C VAL A 406 -31.65 18.10 -34.22
N THR A 407 -30.36 17.72 -34.04
CA THR A 407 -29.36 18.60 -33.42
C THR A 407 -29.18 19.86 -34.25
N ILE A 408 -29.26 21.03 -33.62
CA ILE A 408 -29.17 22.32 -34.29
C ILE A 408 -27.92 23.10 -33.94
N PHE A 409 -27.42 23.00 -32.69
CA PHE A 409 -26.16 23.63 -32.28
C PHE A 409 -25.60 23.07 -30.97
N GLU A 410 -24.38 23.47 -30.67
CA GLU A 410 -23.63 23.20 -29.44
C GLU A 410 -23.24 24.52 -28.76
N GLY A 411 -23.24 24.53 -27.42
CA GLY A 411 -22.90 25.68 -26.58
C GLY A 411 -24.06 26.06 -25.66
N CYS A 412 -23.75 26.51 -24.41
CA CYS A 412 -24.74 26.58 -23.35
C CYS A 412 -25.67 27.82 -23.48
N GLU A 413 -25.25 28.96 -24.02
CA GLU A 413 -26.07 30.14 -24.26
C GLU A 413 -26.15 30.44 -25.75
N ARG A 414 -27.38 30.63 -26.28
CA ARG A 414 -27.58 30.95 -27.68
C ARG A 414 -28.89 31.63 -27.96
N LYS A 415 -28.91 32.39 -29.10
CA LYS A 415 -30.13 32.89 -29.71
C LYS A 415 -30.66 31.84 -30.69
N LEU A 416 -31.89 31.40 -30.44
CA LEU A 416 -32.61 30.46 -31.28
C LEU A 416 -33.60 31.25 -32.19
N VAL A 417 -33.55 30.96 -33.47
CA VAL A 417 -34.56 31.42 -34.43
C VAL A 417 -35.44 30.22 -34.77
N TRP A 418 -36.76 30.44 -34.92
CA TRP A 418 -37.68 29.35 -35.29
C TRP A 418 -37.23 28.72 -36.61
N PRO A 419 -37.04 27.41 -36.68
CA PRO A 419 -36.49 26.76 -37.87
C PRO A 419 -37.42 26.97 -39.09
N GLU A 420 -36.81 27.35 -40.23
CA GLU A 420 -37.55 27.54 -41.50
C GLU A 420 -38.34 26.30 -41.94
N SER A 421 -37.77 25.10 -41.64
CA SER A 421 -38.43 23.81 -41.91
C SER A 421 -39.74 23.60 -41.16
N ASN A 422 -39.89 24.28 -40.02
CA ASN A 422 -41.02 24.12 -39.10
C ASN A 422 -41.91 25.38 -39.02
N ILE A 423 -41.79 26.32 -40.01
CA ILE A 423 -42.47 27.61 -39.96
C ILE A 423 -44.01 27.51 -39.93
N ASN A 424 -44.55 26.40 -40.40
CA ASN A 424 -45.98 26.13 -40.42
C ASN A 424 -46.44 25.19 -39.27
N ASP A 425 -45.50 24.75 -38.42
CA ASP A 425 -45.84 23.87 -37.32
C ASP A 425 -46.41 24.67 -36.15
N GLU A 426 -47.49 24.19 -35.55
CA GLU A 426 -48.11 24.80 -34.37
C GLU A 426 -47.23 24.77 -33.15
N SER A 427 -46.29 23.79 -33.10
CA SER A 427 -45.33 23.62 -32.00
C SER A 427 -44.10 22.87 -32.45
N ILE A 428 -43.01 23.09 -31.74
CA ILE A 428 -41.77 22.31 -31.85
C ILE A 428 -41.35 21.86 -30.44
N VAL A 429 -40.63 20.76 -30.36
CA VAL A 429 -39.98 20.32 -29.13
C VAL A 429 -38.55 20.76 -29.15
N LEU A 430 -38.19 21.66 -28.25
CA LEU A 430 -36.79 22.05 -27.98
C LEU A 430 -36.28 21.16 -26.87
N ARG A 431 -35.10 20.55 -27.09
CA ARG A 431 -34.46 19.73 -26.11
C ARG A 431 -33.02 20.20 -25.91
N LEU A 432 -32.64 20.32 -24.65
CA LEU A 432 -31.25 20.50 -24.20
C LEU A 432 -30.75 19.19 -23.63
N ASP A 433 -29.68 18.70 -24.18
CA ASP A 433 -28.85 17.61 -23.61
C ASP A 433 -27.61 18.25 -23.03
N VAL A 434 -27.34 18.05 -21.74
CA VAL A 434 -26.11 18.45 -21.07
C VAL A 434 -25.31 17.18 -20.85
N MET A 435 -24.13 17.14 -21.44
CA MET A 435 -23.23 16.00 -21.47
C MET A 435 -21.95 16.37 -20.72
N ASP A 436 -21.49 15.47 -19.86
CA ASP A 436 -20.22 15.55 -19.15
C ASP A 436 -19.03 15.08 -20.03
N ASP A 437 -17.83 15.05 -19.49
CA ASP A 437 -16.62 14.59 -20.18
C ASP A 437 -16.48 13.05 -20.19
N ASP A 438 -17.23 12.33 -19.37
CA ASP A 438 -17.34 10.86 -19.36
C ASP A 438 -18.33 10.36 -20.43
N GLY A 439 -19.14 11.22 -21.00
CA GLY A 439 -20.06 10.93 -22.09
C GLY A 439 -21.48 10.61 -21.65
N ASP A 440 -21.76 10.73 -20.34
CA ASP A 440 -23.10 10.61 -19.80
C ASP A 440 -23.83 11.94 -19.95
N PHE A 441 -25.18 11.93 -19.92
CA PHE A 441 -25.95 13.14 -20.10
C PHE A 441 -27.29 13.11 -19.38
N SER A 442 -27.79 14.30 -19.08
CA SER A 442 -29.18 14.54 -18.71
C SER A 442 -29.83 15.48 -19.69
N SER A 443 -31.18 15.50 -19.74
CA SER A 443 -31.89 16.28 -20.71
C SER A 443 -33.18 16.90 -20.19
N VAL A 444 -33.47 18.08 -20.70
CA VAL A 444 -34.77 18.79 -20.51
C VAL A 444 -35.38 19.07 -21.86
N SER A 445 -36.67 18.74 -22.05
CA SER A 445 -37.43 18.93 -23.27
C SER A 445 -38.63 19.83 -23.00
N VAL A 446 -38.80 20.86 -23.82
CA VAL A 446 -39.89 21.86 -23.68
C VAL A 446 -40.62 22.00 -25.00
N LYS A 447 -41.93 22.05 -24.93
CA LYS A 447 -42.74 22.30 -26.12
C LYS A 447 -42.95 23.78 -26.30
N LEU A 448 -42.40 24.33 -27.39
CA LEU A 448 -42.59 25.71 -27.80
C LEU A 448 -43.78 25.79 -28.73
N ILE A 449 -44.76 26.67 -28.41
CA ILE A 449 -46.00 26.87 -29.17
C ILE A 449 -45.88 28.15 -29.98
N ASN A 450 -46.23 28.06 -31.27
CA ASN A 450 -46.28 29.19 -32.19
C ASN A 450 -47.68 29.84 -32.17
N PRO A 451 -47.85 31.03 -31.60
CA PRO A 451 -49.16 31.66 -31.53
C PRO A 451 -49.66 32.12 -32.90
N ASP A 452 -48.74 32.33 -33.89
CA ASP A 452 -49.11 32.83 -35.21
C ASP A 452 -49.66 31.74 -36.13
N VAL A 453 -49.41 30.48 -35.83
CA VAL A 453 -49.94 29.31 -36.54
C VAL A 453 -51.18 28.71 -35.86
N GLY A 454 -51.53 29.21 -34.67
CA GLY A 454 -52.73 28.78 -33.94
C GLY A 454 -53.99 29.07 -34.70
N ASP A 455 -54.84 28.07 -34.73
CA ASP A 455 -56.27 28.08 -35.21
C ASP A 455 -56.76 29.40 -35.80
N ASN A 456 -56.46 29.66 -37.03
CA ASN A 456 -57.32 30.51 -37.84
C ASN A 456 -58.66 29.79 -37.92
N LEU A 457 -59.38 29.79 -36.82
CA LEU A 457 -60.80 29.56 -36.92
C LEU A 457 -61.28 30.45 -38.04
N PRO A 458 -61.83 29.89 -39.13
CA PRO A 458 -62.17 30.72 -40.29
C PRO A 458 -63.39 31.59 -39.89
N TYR A 459 -63.08 32.65 -39.07
CA TYR A 459 -64.08 33.65 -38.67
C TYR A 459 -64.93 34.08 -39.87
N PRO A 460 -64.37 34.26 -41.11
CA PRO A 460 -65.18 34.51 -42.28
C PRO A 460 -66.19 33.39 -42.58
N ILE A 461 -65.83 32.14 -42.43
CA ILE A 461 -66.72 30.99 -42.65
C ILE A 461 -67.74 30.86 -41.52
N ILE A 462 -67.39 31.14 -40.27
CA ILE A 462 -68.31 31.17 -39.14
C ILE A 462 -69.31 32.32 -39.31
N ILE A 463 -68.83 33.50 -39.69
CA ILE A 463 -69.72 34.66 -39.98
C ILE A 463 -70.63 34.35 -41.17
N LEU A 464 -70.09 33.67 -42.20
CA LEU A 464 -70.85 33.26 -43.36
C LEU A 464 -71.90 32.21 -42.99
N LEU A 465 -71.58 31.21 -42.16
CA LEU A 465 -72.54 30.24 -41.65
C LEU A 465 -73.60 30.85 -40.74
N ILE A 466 -73.23 31.78 -39.85
CA ILE A 466 -74.18 32.54 -39.01
C ILE A 466 -75.09 33.40 -39.89
N SER A 467 -74.53 34.08 -40.88
CA SER A 467 -75.30 34.90 -41.84
C SER A 467 -76.19 34.01 -42.66
N PHE A 468 -75.78 32.84 -43.10
CA PHE A 468 -76.59 31.87 -43.84
C PHE A 468 -77.72 31.29 -42.98
N LEU A 469 -77.49 30.96 -41.74
CA LEU A 469 -78.48 30.55 -40.75
C LEU A 469 -79.48 31.65 -40.47
N PHE A 470 -79.01 32.90 -40.34
CA PHE A 470 -79.88 34.04 -40.19
C PHE A 470 -80.78 34.25 -41.41
N LEU A 471 -80.21 34.07 -42.61
CA LEU A 471 -80.95 34.14 -43.86
C LEU A 471 -82.01 33.03 -43.96
N ILE A 472 -81.67 31.81 -43.68
CA ILE A 472 -82.56 30.65 -43.61
C ILE A 472 -83.70 30.90 -42.60
N THR A 473 -83.39 31.32 -41.40
CA THR A 473 -84.37 31.61 -40.36
C THR A 473 -85.29 32.80 -40.77
N SER A 474 -84.76 33.85 -41.41
CA SER A 474 -85.48 34.95 -41.91
C SER A 474 -86.46 34.54 -43.02
N VAL A 475 -85.99 33.66 -43.94
CA VAL A 475 -86.85 33.10 -45.01
C VAL A 475 -87.95 32.20 -44.44
N PHE A 476 -87.58 31.31 -43.51
CA PHE A 476 -88.59 30.49 -42.80
C PHE A 476 -89.63 31.34 -42.03
N TYR A 477 -89.18 32.41 -41.38
CA TYR A 477 -90.04 33.30 -40.66
C TYR A 477 -91.00 34.03 -41.61
N ARG A 478 -90.56 34.42 -42.82
CA ARG A 478 -91.35 35.04 -43.85
C ARG A 478 -92.40 34.09 -44.42
N PHE A 479 -92.00 32.83 -44.72
CA PHE A 479 -92.98 31.82 -45.18
C PHE A 479 -93.98 31.43 -44.11
N ARG A 480 -93.63 31.46 -42.85
CA ARG A 480 -94.57 31.18 -41.76
C ARG A 480 -95.53 32.30 -41.53
N LYS A 481 -95.25 33.54 -41.91
CA LYS A 481 -96.09 34.72 -41.76
C LYS A 481 -97.11 34.87 -42.93
N ASP A 482 -96.89 34.22 -44.09
CA ASP A 482 -97.83 34.27 -45.24
C ASP A 482 -98.92 33.17 -45.14
N SER A 483 -99.03 32.40 -44.10
CA SER A 483 -100.09 31.38 -43.91
C SER A 483 -101.26 31.88 -43.08
N ASP A 484 -101.32 33.16 -42.64
CA ASP A 484 -102.52 33.77 -42.07
C ASP A 484 -103.33 34.42 -43.19
N SER A 485 -104.30 33.67 -43.67
CA SER A 485 -105.29 34.08 -44.65
C SER A 485 -106.01 35.33 -44.20
N SER A 486 -105.86 36.42 -44.96
CA SER A 486 -106.71 37.60 -44.84
C SER A 486 -108.14 37.24 -45.21
N SER A 487 -109.03 37.13 -44.26
CA SER A 487 -110.50 37.14 -44.51
C SER A 487 -110.92 38.54 -44.96
N ILE A 488 -111.27 38.65 -46.21
CA ILE A 488 -111.84 39.88 -46.79
C ILE A 488 -113.25 40.12 -46.20
N PRO A 489 -113.55 41.26 -45.61
CA PRO A 489 -114.89 41.57 -45.14
C PRO A 489 -115.88 41.76 -46.34
N LYS A 490 -117.02 41.01 -46.40
CA LYS A 490 -118.15 41.21 -47.35
C LYS A 490 -118.87 42.43 -47.00
N TRP A 491 -118.97 43.36 -47.97
CA TRP A 491 -119.83 44.48 -47.91
C TRP A 491 -121.33 44.02 -48.21
N THR A 492 -122.12 44.09 -47.25
CA THR A 492 -123.62 43.97 -47.47
C THR A 492 -124.22 45.31 -47.84
N LYS A 493 -124.83 45.33 -48.93
CA LYS A 493 -125.74 46.41 -49.30
C LYS A 493 -127.02 46.35 -48.43
N GLY A 494 -127.43 47.46 -47.84
CA GLY A 494 -128.69 47.58 -47.23
C GLY A 494 -129.31 48.84 -47.72
N LYS A 495 -130.51 48.76 -47.80
CA LYS A 495 -131.40 49.89 -48.20
C LYS A 495 -131.17 51.15 -47.43
#